data_ff9fba8380066c0ae1b0cc2e8b8d9443
#
_entry.id   ff9fba8380066c0ae1b0cc2e8b8d9443
#
_cell.length_a   1.000
_cell.length_b   1.000
_cell.length_c   1.000
_cell.angle_alpha   90.00
_cell.angle_beta   90.00
_cell.angle_gamma   90.00
#
_symmetry.space_group_name_H-M   'P 1'
#
loop_
_entity.id
_entity.type
_entity.pdbx_description
1 polymer ?
#
loop_
_entity_poly.entity_id
_entity_poly.type
_entity_poly.pdbx_seq_one_letter_code
_entity_poly.pdbx_strand_id
1 'polypeptide(L)'
;MSFRQLLLAACCVTTVLVPMRAQTRQGSLASLIQRGDRTAALERIRAGADVNEPQPDGTRPIHWAVFRVDYELLDALIARKARADVTNEFGHTPLAEAVKVADLRMVKTLLSAGAGVEGANLDGETALMLAIKTGAVPIVRLLIDAGANVNTVEQQHKQTPLMYAAAADTNAGEMVKLLLSRGADVTPRSLAYDWPSHISEEPRVQYRPFGGLTALLYAARDGCYECVEALIANGADVNVPTQPEGVTPLMIALDNDNNDVAKLLLDRGATPHVWDWYGRTALYIAVDRKGGGSSGGGLRVPIDASHSARSSVMDVIEALLAANVDPNPELHMRRPTRGGYTGRFSEPLLDVGATPLLRAVMANDLEVIQALLAKGASPNITAMGVTPFLVAAGGGGGGQRGGGPGGRAGRGSGGGAFALLDLLLQHGADVNAQVTGTKTYSMRIARSPSTNEGMTALHVAAQSGRADLVRYLLEKGANPAIADSNGRKPIDLVGAGTGTPVAGRGRGRGDVQAGAASVAEIRVLLETAAARK
;
A
#
# COMPACT_ATOMS: atom_id res chain seq x y z
N MET A 1 -78.45 -3.12 35.71
CA MET A 1 -79.81 -3.59 35.43
C MET A 1 -79.74 -4.25 34.09
N SER A 2 -79.69 -5.57 34.03
CA SER A 2 -80.78 -6.51 34.11
C SER A 2 -81.30 -6.83 32.70
N PHE A 3 -81.03 -8.04 32.32
CA PHE A 3 -81.94 -9.16 31.97
C PHE A 3 -82.19 -9.31 30.45
N ARG A 4 -81.67 -10.39 29.84
CA ARG A 4 -82.33 -11.72 29.62
C ARG A 4 -83.46 -11.69 28.57
N GLN A 5 -83.41 -12.38 27.49
CA GLN A 5 -83.80 -13.77 27.17
C GLN A 5 -83.81 -13.94 25.64
N LEU A 6 -83.06 -14.88 25.07
CA LEU A 6 -83.57 -16.12 24.48
C LEU A 6 -84.64 -16.01 23.40
N LEU A 7 -84.31 -16.36 22.18
CA LEU A 7 -85.13 -17.21 21.34
C LEU A 7 -84.31 -17.92 20.27
N LEU A 8 -84.33 -19.24 20.32
CA LEU A 8 -83.81 -20.14 19.29
C LEU A 8 -84.59 -20.00 17.97
N ALA A 9 -83.86 -19.89 16.89
CA ALA A 9 -84.38 -20.24 15.57
C ALA A 9 -83.34 -21.13 14.87
N ALA A 10 -83.66 -22.41 14.81
CA ALA A 10 -82.88 -23.37 14.04
C ALA A 10 -83.08 -23.11 12.56
N CYS A 11 -82.03 -22.66 11.88
CA CYS A 11 -81.90 -22.69 10.41
C CYS A 11 -80.92 -23.77 10.05
N CYS A 12 -81.36 -24.86 9.50
CA CYS A 12 -80.57 -25.83 8.76
C CYS A 12 -79.85 -25.17 7.61
N VAL A 13 -78.56 -24.85 7.80
CA VAL A 13 -77.69 -24.56 6.70
C VAL A 13 -76.98 -25.85 6.30
N THR A 14 -77.45 -26.43 5.21
CA THR A 14 -76.76 -27.49 4.50
C THR A 14 -75.39 -26.96 4.07
N THR A 15 -74.34 -27.29 4.83
CA THR A 15 -72.96 -27.09 4.43
C THR A 15 -72.67 -27.97 3.22
N VAL A 16 -72.72 -27.35 2.04
CA VAL A 16 -72.07 -27.91 0.84
C VAL A 16 -70.59 -27.89 1.15
N LEU A 17 -70.05 -29.02 1.55
CA LEU A 17 -68.63 -29.28 1.53
C LEU A 17 -68.13 -29.20 0.08
N VAL A 18 -67.75 -28.00 -0.37
CA VAL A 18 -66.88 -27.87 -1.52
C VAL A 18 -65.54 -28.49 -1.08
N PRO A 19 -65.12 -29.58 -1.73
CA PRO A 19 -63.79 -30.10 -1.42
C PRO A 19 -62.82 -28.98 -1.74
N MET A 20 -62.26 -28.34 -0.72
CA MET A 20 -61.03 -27.61 -0.85
C MET A 20 -60.02 -28.60 -1.44
N ARG A 21 -59.92 -28.59 -2.79
CA ARG A 21 -58.76 -29.18 -3.47
C ARG A 21 -57.56 -28.66 -2.69
N ALA A 22 -56.93 -29.57 -1.98
CA ALA A 22 -55.59 -29.34 -1.50
C ALA A 22 -54.78 -28.88 -2.73
N GLN A 23 -54.66 -27.57 -2.89
CA GLN A 23 -53.60 -27.02 -3.70
C GLN A 23 -52.33 -27.51 -3.03
N THR A 24 -51.90 -28.70 -3.49
CA THR A 24 -50.54 -29.14 -3.23
C THR A 24 -49.69 -27.89 -3.44
N ARG A 25 -48.96 -27.46 -2.40
CA ARG A 25 -47.91 -26.45 -2.48
C ARG A 25 -46.80 -26.99 -3.41
N GLN A 26 -47.16 -27.17 -4.68
CA GLN A 26 -46.16 -27.35 -5.72
C GLN A 26 -45.52 -25.98 -5.91
N GLY A 27 -44.36 -25.80 -5.26
CA GLY A 27 -43.57 -24.56 -5.38
C GLY A 27 -43.40 -24.18 -6.88
N SER A 28 -43.24 -22.89 -7.17
CA SER A 28 -42.96 -22.43 -8.52
C SER A 28 -41.79 -23.22 -9.14
N LEU A 29 -41.70 -23.27 -10.48
CA LEU A 29 -40.58 -23.94 -11.15
C LEU A 29 -39.24 -23.44 -10.64
N ALA A 30 -39.08 -22.14 -10.47
CA ALA A 30 -37.88 -21.53 -9.87
C ALA A 30 -37.59 -22.08 -8.47
N SER A 31 -38.62 -22.23 -7.61
CA SER A 31 -38.44 -22.76 -6.27
C SER A 31 -38.04 -24.24 -6.23
N LEU A 32 -38.50 -25.06 -7.18
CA LEU A 32 -38.05 -26.44 -7.33
C LEU A 32 -36.57 -26.52 -7.67
N ILE A 33 -36.13 -25.73 -8.66
CA ILE A 33 -34.72 -25.68 -9.06
C ILE A 33 -33.87 -25.12 -7.93
N GLN A 34 -34.33 -24.07 -7.26
CA GLN A 34 -33.64 -23.47 -6.10
C GLN A 34 -33.37 -24.50 -4.99
N ARG A 35 -34.33 -25.38 -4.70
CA ARG A 35 -34.15 -26.44 -3.69
C ARG A 35 -33.34 -27.64 -4.18
N GLY A 36 -33.07 -27.73 -5.48
CA GLY A 36 -32.35 -28.83 -6.10
C GLY A 36 -33.22 -30.04 -6.44
N ASP A 37 -34.55 -29.86 -6.50
CA ASP A 37 -35.49 -30.92 -6.90
C ASP A 37 -35.52 -31.00 -8.43
N ARG A 38 -34.44 -31.53 -8.99
CA ARG A 38 -34.21 -31.63 -10.42
C ARG A 38 -35.28 -32.44 -11.15
N THR A 39 -35.63 -33.59 -10.57
CA THR A 39 -36.61 -34.50 -11.21
C THR A 39 -37.95 -33.82 -11.35
N ALA A 40 -38.48 -33.24 -10.27
CA ALA A 40 -39.75 -32.54 -10.30
C ALA A 40 -39.71 -31.30 -11.21
N ALA A 41 -38.58 -30.59 -11.27
CA ALA A 41 -38.39 -29.46 -12.15
C ALA A 41 -38.44 -29.88 -13.64
N LEU A 42 -37.75 -30.94 -14.03
CA LEU A 42 -37.78 -31.48 -15.41
C LEU A 42 -39.17 -31.98 -15.80
N GLU A 43 -39.87 -32.67 -14.89
CA GLU A 43 -41.25 -33.10 -15.11
C GLU A 43 -42.19 -31.91 -15.34
N ARG A 44 -42.05 -30.84 -14.55
CA ARG A 44 -42.82 -29.61 -14.74
C ARG A 44 -42.53 -28.90 -16.07
N ILE A 45 -41.26 -28.85 -16.48
CA ILE A 45 -40.86 -28.29 -17.78
C ILE A 45 -41.49 -29.11 -18.93
N ARG A 46 -41.47 -30.45 -18.82
CA ARG A 46 -42.10 -31.35 -19.79
C ARG A 46 -43.61 -31.15 -19.85
N ALA A 47 -44.25 -30.95 -18.69
CA ALA A 47 -45.69 -30.69 -18.58
C ALA A 47 -46.14 -29.30 -19.07
N GLY A 48 -45.20 -28.47 -19.55
CA GLY A 48 -45.50 -27.14 -20.11
C GLY A 48 -45.61 -26.02 -19.10
N ALA A 49 -44.94 -26.12 -17.94
CA ALA A 49 -44.86 -25.01 -16.99
C ALA A 49 -44.20 -23.78 -17.63
N ASP A 50 -44.61 -22.59 -17.19
CA ASP A 50 -43.99 -21.35 -17.67
C ASP A 50 -42.52 -21.30 -17.18
N VAL A 51 -41.59 -21.41 -18.11
CA VAL A 51 -40.13 -21.37 -17.84
C VAL A 51 -39.63 -19.96 -17.60
N ASN A 52 -40.48 -18.95 -17.79
CA ASN A 52 -40.14 -17.54 -17.61
C ASN A 52 -40.82 -16.90 -16.39
N GLU A 53 -41.60 -17.65 -15.61
CA GLU A 53 -42.27 -17.17 -14.41
C GLU A 53 -41.25 -16.62 -13.41
N PRO A 54 -41.28 -15.32 -13.07
CA PRO A 54 -40.34 -14.74 -12.12
C PRO A 54 -40.75 -15.03 -10.66
N GLN A 55 -39.78 -15.15 -9.79
CA GLN A 55 -39.97 -14.99 -8.34
C GLN A 55 -40.21 -13.51 -7.99
N PRO A 56 -40.64 -13.19 -6.76
CA PRO A 56 -40.90 -11.81 -6.35
C PRO A 56 -39.72 -10.83 -6.54
N ASP A 57 -38.49 -11.34 -6.48
CA ASP A 57 -37.24 -10.60 -6.69
C ASP A 57 -36.80 -10.55 -8.18
N GLY A 58 -37.67 -10.99 -9.11
CA GLY A 58 -37.35 -11.06 -10.53
C GLY A 58 -36.49 -12.26 -10.92
N THR A 59 -36.02 -13.08 -9.97
CA THR A 59 -35.23 -14.28 -10.27
C THR A 59 -36.06 -15.32 -11.01
N ARG A 60 -35.57 -15.87 -12.11
CA ARG A 60 -36.26 -16.83 -12.99
C ARG A 60 -35.63 -18.22 -12.90
N PRO A 61 -36.33 -19.27 -13.36
CA PRO A 61 -35.79 -20.64 -13.36
C PRO A 61 -34.39 -20.77 -13.96
N ILE A 62 -34.07 -20.02 -15.01
CA ILE A 62 -32.76 -20.04 -15.68
C ILE A 62 -31.62 -19.55 -14.78
N HIS A 63 -31.85 -18.55 -13.90
CA HIS A 63 -30.84 -18.10 -12.93
C HIS A 63 -30.43 -19.25 -11.99
N TRP A 64 -31.44 -20.00 -11.48
CA TRP A 64 -31.20 -21.11 -10.58
C TRP A 64 -30.56 -22.31 -11.26
N ALA A 65 -30.88 -22.58 -12.54
CA ALA A 65 -30.24 -23.64 -13.30
C ALA A 65 -28.73 -23.35 -13.48
N VAL A 66 -28.37 -22.10 -13.77
CA VAL A 66 -26.98 -21.66 -13.87
C VAL A 66 -26.29 -21.68 -12.50
N PHE A 67 -26.89 -21.12 -11.47
CA PHE A 67 -26.35 -21.13 -10.12
C PHE A 67 -26.06 -22.54 -9.58
N ARG A 68 -26.90 -23.51 -9.97
CA ARG A 68 -26.76 -24.93 -9.61
C ARG A 68 -25.77 -25.68 -10.52
N VAL A 69 -25.26 -25.06 -11.56
CA VAL A 69 -24.41 -25.69 -12.57
C VAL A 69 -25.10 -26.93 -13.18
N ASP A 70 -26.42 -26.81 -13.44
CA ASP A 70 -27.22 -27.93 -13.98
C ASP A 70 -27.46 -27.76 -15.48
N TYR A 71 -26.63 -28.44 -16.29
CA TYR A 71 -26.70 -28.36 -17.75
C TYR A 71 -27.99 -28.91 -18.33
N GLU A 72 -28.54 -30.00 -17.77
CA GLU A 72 -29.76 -30.59 -18.29
C GLU A 72 -30.97 -29.70 -18.04
N LEU A 73 -31.05 -29.08 -16.87
CA LEU A 73 -32.08 -28.07 -16.59
C LEU A 73 -31.90 -26.83 -17.47
N LEU A 74 -30.68 -26.35 -17.64
CA LEU A 74 -30.39 -25.21 -18.52
C LEU A 74 -30.81 -25.50 -19.95
N ASP A 75 -30.40 -26.65 -20.52
CA ASP A 75 -30.75 -27.08 -21.87
C ASP A 75 -32.26 -27.25 -22.03
N ALA A 76 -32.96 -27.86 -21.06
CA ALA A 76 -34.41 -28.05 -21.08
C ALA A 76 -35.16 -26.70 -20.99
N LEU A 77 -34.68 -25.75 -20.19
CA LEU A 77 -35.27 -24.40 -20.12
C LEU A 77 -35.10 -23.63 -21.43
N ILE A 78 -33.92 -23.67 -22.05
CA ILE A 78 -33.63 -23.02 -23.32
C ILE A 78 -34.45 -23.64 -24.45
N ALA A 79 -34.58 -24.97 -24.49
CA ALA A 79 -35.43 -25.67 -25.48
C ALA A 79 -36.89 -25.24 -25.38
N ARG A 80 -37.35 -24.80 -24.22
CA ARG A 80 -38.70 -24.25 -23.98
C ARG A 80 -38.76 -22.73 -24.07
N LYS A 81 -37.75 -22.09 -24.66
CA LYS A 81 -37.65 -20.65 -24.90
C LYS A 81 -37.57 -19.83 -23.60
N ALA A 82 -36.87 -20.34 -22.60
CA ALA A 82 -36.49 -19.50 -21.47
C ALA A 82 -35.66 -18.31 -21.97
N ARG A 83 -35.98 -17.12 -21.49
CA ARG A 83 -35.24 -15.91 -21.83
C ARG A 83 -33.89 -15.91 -21.10
N ALA A 84 -32.80 -15.87 -21.86
CA ALA A 84 -31.45 -15.78 -21.33
C ALA A 84 -31.03 -14.33 -21.02
N ASP A 85 -31.69 -13.36 -21.69
CA ASP A 85 -31.50 -11.93 -21.49
C ASP A 85 -32.48 -11.40 -20.42
N VAL A 86 -32.21 -11.69 -19.19
CA VAL A 86 -33.05 -11.32 -18.02
C VAL A 86 -32.16 -10.90 -16.85
N THR A 87 -32.69 -9.94 -16.06
CA THR A 87 -32.04 -9.42 -14.88
C THR A 87 -33.01 -9.50 -13.71
N ASN A 88 -32.53 -9.83 -12.50
CA ASN A 88 -33.31 -9.74 -11.28
C ASN A 88 -33.14 -8.35 -10.62
N GLU A 89 -33.81 -8.11 -9.48
CA GLU A 89 -33.75 -6.84 -8.73
C GLU A 89 -32.33 -6.52 -8.19
N PHE A 90 -31.48 -7.54 -8.09
CA PHE A 90 -30.08 -7.38 -7.64
C PHE A 90 -29.11 -7.14 -8.82
N GLY A 91 -29.61 -6.95 -10.04
CA GLY A 91 -28.79 -6.78 -11.22
C GLY A 91 -28.12 -8.07 -11.72
N HIS A 92 -28.47 -9.25 -11.17
CA HIS A 92 -27.86 -10.50 -11.61
C HIS A 92 -28.48 -10.99 -12.92
N THR A 93 -27.62 -11.34 -13.87
CA THR A 93 -28.01 -12.02 -15.11
C THR A 93 -27.54 -13.48 -15.09
N PRO A 94 -28.21 -14.41 -15.81
CA PRO A 94 -27.71 -15.78 -15.94
C PRO A 94 -26.28 -15.83 -16.51
N LEU A 95 -25.95 -14.94 -17.45
CA LEU A 95 -24.61 -14.85 -18.03
C LEU A 95 -23.56 -14.46 -16.98
N ALA A 96 -23.83 -13.45 -16.16
CA ALA A 96 -22.92 -13.02 -15.09
C ALA A 96 -22.67 -14.15 -14.07
N GLU A 97 -23.71 -14.92 -13.71
CA GLU A 97 -23.56 -16.06 -12.81
C GLU A 97 -22.72 -17.19 -13.43
N ALA A 98 -22.91 -17.50 -14.72
CA ALA A 98 -22.08 -18.48 -15.43
C ALA A 98 -20.60 -18.06 -15.50
N VAL A 99 -20.35 -16.76 -15.66
CA VAL A 99 -19.00 -16.18 -15.65
C VAL A 99 -18.36 -16.29 -14.26
N LYS A 100 -19.08 -15.99 -13.17
CA LYS A 100 -18.57 -16.10 -11.80
C LYS A 100 -18.10 -17.51 -11.44
N VAL A 101 -18.80 -18.53 -11.94
CA VAL A 101 -18.37 -19.94 -11.75
C VAL A 101 -17.33 -20.39 -12.79
N ALA A 102 -16.91 -19.50 -13.67
CA ALA A 102 -15.93 -19.73 -14.73
C ALA A 102 -16.28 -20.92 -15.67
N ASP A 103 -17.56 -21.14 -15.91
CA ASP A 103 -18.02 -22.25 -16.74
C ASP A 103 -18.18 -21.86 -18.22
N LEU A 104 -17.17 -22.17 -19.00
CA LEU A 104 -17.13 -21.86 -20.43
C LEU A 104 -18.30 -22.47 -21.22
N ARG A 105 -18.77 -23.69 -20.85
CA ARG A 105 -19.88 -24.35 -21.54
C ARG A 105 -21.20 -23.59 -21.31
N MET A 106 -21.48 -23.23 -20.06
CA MET A 106 -22.67 -22.45 -19.73
C MET A 106 -22.65 -21.08 -20.39
N VAL A 107 -21.52 -20.39 -20.36
CA VAL A 107 -21.37 -19.08 -21.04
C VAL A 107 -21.69 -19.21 -22.54
N LYS A 108 -21.12 -20.21 -23.23
CA LYS A 108 -21.41 -20.48 -24.64
C LYS A 108 -22.88 -20.75 -24.87
N THR A 109 -23.50 -21.59 -24.04
CA THR A 109 -24.92 -21.96 -24.16
C THR A 109 -25.81 -20.73 -24.00
N LEU A 110 -25.55 -19.89 -22.98
CA LEU A 110 -26.32 -18.68 -22.72
C LEU A 110 -26.17 -17.63 -23.82
N LEU A 111 -24.97 -17.40 -24.34
CA LEU A 111 -24.74 -16.48 -25.45
C LEU A 111 -25.46 -16.97 -26.73
N SER A 112 -25.41 -18.27 -27.00
CA SER A 112 -26.14 -18.88 -28.14
C SER A 112 -27.67 -18.78 -27.98
N ALA A 113 -28.16 -18.71 -26.74
CA ALA A 113 -29.57 -18.50 -26.41
C ALA A 113 -29.97 -17.01 -26.37
N GLY A 114 -29.08 -16.09 -26.75
CA GLY A 114 -29.33 -14.65 -26.82
C GLY A 114 -29.19 -13.90 -25.51
N ALA A 115 -28.35 -14.38 -24.57
CA ALA A 115 -28.02 -13.61 -23.38
C ALA A 115 -27.32 -12.30 -23.75
N GLY A 116 -27.77 -11.20 -23.16
CA GLY A 116 -27.16 -9.87 -23.36
C GLY A 116 -25.76 -9.80 -22.74
N VAL A 117 -24.77 -9.44 -23.59
CA VAL A 117 -23.35 -9.41 -23.18
C VAL A 117 -23.02 -8.17 -22.31
N GLU A 118 -23.82 -7.10 -22.47
CA GLU A 118 -23.62 -5.81 -21.77
C GLU A 118 -24.41 -5.69 -20.46
N GLY A 119 -25.11 -6.74 -20.02
CA GLY A 119 -25.81 -6.73 -18.74
C GLY A 119 -24.84 -6.46 -17.59
N ALA A 120 -25.08 -5.37 -16.86
CA ALA A 120 -24.27 -4.98 -15.72
C ALA A 120 -25.00 -5.22 -14.40
N ASN A 121 -24.25 -5.52 -13.33
CA ASN A 121 -24.78 -5.57 -11.97
C ASN A 121 -25.05 -4.14 -11.43
N LEU A 122 -25.50 -4.03 -10.17
CA LEU A 122 -25.80 -2.74 -9.54
C LEU A 122 -24.58 -1.81 -9.40
N ASP A 123 -23.38 -2.37 -9.40
CA ASP A 123 -22.12 -1.62 -9.35
C ASP A 123 -21.66 -1.16 -10.75
N GLY A 124 -22.37 -1.60 -11.79
CA GLY A 124 -22.03 -1.32 -13.17
C GLY A 124 -21.00 -2.29 -13.77
N GLU A 125 -20.65 -3.38 -13.06
CA GLU A 125 -19.72 -4.38 -13.58
C GLU A 125 -20.40 -5.26 -14.62
N THR A 126 -19.79 -5.36 -15.80
CA THR A 126 -20.25 -6.22 -16.90
C THR A 126 -19.75 -7.66 -16.74
N ALA A 127 -20.34 -8.58 -17.52
CA ALA A 127 -19.85 -9.96 -17.60
C ALA A 127 -18.36 -10.03 -17.99
N LEU A 128 -17.86 -9.11 -18.84
CA LEU A 128 -16.46 -9.02 -19.23
C LEU A 128 -15.57 -8.70 -18.03
N MET A 129 -15.93 -7.71 -17.19
CA MET A 129 -15.18 -7.36 -15.98
C MET A 129 -15.15 -8.51 -14.98
N LEU A 130 -16.27 -9.21 -14.80
CA LEU A 130 -16.34 -10.38 -13.94
C LEU A 130 -15.47 -11.53 -14.47
N ALA A 131 -15.42 -11.76 -15.78
CA ALA A 131 -14.57 -12.77 -16.40
C ALA A 131 -13.08 -12.46 -16.18
N ILE A 132 -12.70 -11.20 -16.27
CA ILE A 132 -11.32 -10.74 -15.98
C ILE A 132 -10.96 -11.01 -14.52
N LYS A 133 -11.84 -10.71 -13.58
CA LYS A 133 -11.63 -11.01 -12.14
C LYS A 133 -11.40 -12.49 -11.85
N THR A 134 -12.06 -13.38 -12.62
CA THR A 134 -11.86 -14.83 -12.46
C THR A 134 -10.57 -15.35 -13.12
N GLY A 135 -9.90 -14.52 -13.92
CA GLY A 135 -8.72 -14.92 -14.69
C GLY A 135 -9.03 -15.88 -15.85
N ALA A 136 -10.30 -16.05 -16.22
CA ALA A 136 -10.74 -17.03 -17.23
C ALA A 136 -10.58 -16.49 -18.66
N VAL A 137 -9.36 -16.44 -19.18
CA VAL A 137 -9.03 -15.92 -20.52
C VAL A 137 -9.92 -16.48 -21.63
N PRO A 138 -10.25 -17.78 -21.68
CA PRO A 138 -11.17 -18.30 -22.71
C PRO A 138 -12.56 -17.66 -22.66
N ILE A 139 -13.07 -17.33 -21.48
CA ILE A 139 -14.35 -16.64 -21.30
C ILE A 139 -14.22 -15.17 -21.68
N VAL A 140 -13.14 -14.50 -21.27
CA VAL A 140 -12.84 -13.11 -21.69
C VAL A 140 -12.86 -12.99 -23.21
N ARG A 141 -12.14 -13.88 -23.89
CA ARG A 141 -12.11 -13.93 -25.36
C ARG A 141 -13.49 -14.14 -25.97
N LEU A 142 -14.24 -15.09 -25.43
CA LEU A 142 -15.58 -15.42 -25.90
C LEU A 142 -16.54 -14.23 -25.76
N LEU A 143 -16.50 -13.52 -24.64
CA LEU A 143 -17.34 -12.33 -24.41
C LEU A 143 -16.98 -11.19 -25.35
N ILE A 144 -15.69 -10.95 -25.58
CA ILE A 144 -15.23 -9.94 -26.54
C ILE A 144 -15.67 -10.32 -27.97
N ASP A 145 -15.54 -11.60 -28.36
CA ASP A 145 -15.97 -12.09 -29.67
C ASP A 145 -17.50 -12.00 -29.83
N ALA A 146 -18.26 -12.06 -28.72
CA ALA A 146 -19.71 -11.84 -28.68
C ALA A 146 -20.11 -10.36 -28.69
N GLY A 147 -19.13 -9.42 -28.74
CA GLY A 147 -19.35 -7.99 -28.86
C GLY A 147 -19.32 -7.22 -27.56
N ALA A 148 -18.76 -7.77 -26.49
CA ALA A 148 -18.57 -7.03 -25.24
C ALA A 148 -17.71 -5.77 -25.48
N ASN A 149 -18.18 -4.63 -24.99
CA ASN A 149 -17.46 -3.36 -25.08
C ASN A 149 -16.26 -3.36 -24.12
N VAL A 150 -15.05 -3.36 -24.68
CA VAL A 150 -13.79 -3.38 -23.93
C VAL A 150 -13.49 -2.04 -23.20
N ASN A 151 -14.29 -1.00 -23.48
CA ASN A 151 -14.12 0.34 -22.91
C ASN A 151 -15.27 0.75 -21.97
N THR A 152 -16.14 -0.18 -21.58
CA THR A 152 -17.19 0.09 -20.59
C THR A 152 -16.56 0.54 -19.27
N VAL A 153 -17.19 1.54 -18.62
CA VAL A 153 -16.73 2.09 -17.34
C VAL A 153 -17.76 1.72 -16.27
N GLU A 154 -17.33 1.00 -15.22
CA GLU A 154 -18.21 0.70 -14.10
C GLU A 154 -18.49 1.98 -13.26
N GLN A 155 -19.60 1.97 -12.50
CA GLN A 155 -20.14 3.21 -11.92
C GLN A 155 -19.48 3.61 -10.61
N GLN A 156 -19.01 2.66 -9.83
CA GLN A 156 -18.57 2.89 -8.44
C GLN A 156 -17.16 3.48 -8.36
N HIS A 157 -16.21 2.91 -9.08
CA HIS A 157 -14.80 3.32 -9.07
C HIS A 157 -14.33 3.91 -10.40
N LYS A 158 -15.22 3.98 -11.41
CA LYS A 158 -14.87 4.44 -12.77
C LYS A 158 -13.75 3.61 -13.42
N GLN A 159 -13.72 2.31 -13.15
CA GLN A 159 -12.72 1.40 -13.70
C GLN A 159 -13.19 0.82 -15.05
N THR A 160 -12.22 0.56 -15.92
CA THR A 160 -12.41 -0.11 -17.22
C THR A 160 -11.99 -1.58 -17.17
N PRO A 161 -12.42 -2.44 -18.11
CA PRO A 161 -11.90 -3.80 -18.23
C PRO A 161 -10.37 -3.86 -18.29
N LEU A 162 -9.71 -2.89 -18.93
CA LEU A 162 -8.25 -2.82 -19.00
C LEU A 162 -7.60 -2.58 -17.62
N MET A 163 -8.21 -1.77 -16.76
CA MET A 163 -7.74 -1.56 -15.38
C MET A 163 -7.93 -2.83 -14.55
N TYR A 164 -9.06 -3.52 -14.70
CA TYR A 164 -9.28 -4.82 -14.04
C TYR A 164 -8.23 -5.85 -14.46
N ALA A 165 -7.91 -5.91 -15.77
CA ALA A 165 -6.90 -6.82 -16.28
C ALA A 165 -5.50 -6.49 -15.81
N ALA A 166 -5.15 -5.20 -15.74
CA ALA A 166 -3.86 -4.74 -15.25
C ALA A 166 -3.63 -5.00 -13.75
N ALA A 167 -4.73 -5.12 -12.98
CA ALA A 167 -4.73 -5.41 -11.55
C ALA A 167 -5.07 -6.88 -11.22
N ALA A 168 -5.17 -7.76 -12.23
CA ALA A 168 -5.56 -9.14 -12.01
C ALA A 168 -4.41 -9.98 -11.43
N ASP A 169 -4.75 -10.86 -10.49
CA ASP A 169 -3.78 -11.76 -9.83
C ASP A 169 -3.24 -12.85 -10.77
N THR A 170 -4.01 -13.20 -11.80
CA THR A 170 -3.67 -14.28 -12.73
C THR A 170 -3.91 -13.86 -14.17
N ASN A 171 -3.06 -14.32 -15.09
CA ASN A 171 -3.18 -14.10 -16.53
C ASN A 171 -3.28 -12.62 -16.97
N ALA A 172 -2.84 -11.69 -16.10
CA ALA A 172 -2.93 -10.25 -16.35
C ALA A 172 -2.34 -9.85 -17.70
N GLY A 173 -1.11 -10.28 -17.99
CA GLY A 173 -0.41 -9.95 -19.23
C GLY A 173 -1.16 -10.44 -20.49
N GLU A 174 -1.72 -11.65 -20.47
CA GLU A 174 -2.50 -12.17 -21.60
C GLU A 174 -3.81 -11.38 -21.79
N MET A 175 -4.52 -11.08 -20.71
CA MET A 175 -5.77 -10.33 -20.76
C MET A 175 -5.54 -8.88 -21.21
N VAL A 176 -4.50 -8.22 -20.70
CA VAL A 176 -4.12 -6.86 -21.14
C VAL A 176 -3.81 -6.84 -22.64
N LYS A 177 -2.97 -7.77 -23.12
CA LYS A 177 -2.65 -7.88 -24.56
C LYS A 177 -3.90 -8.14 -25.41
N LEU A 178 -4.80 -9.01 -24.92
CA LEU A 178 -6.06 -9.30 -25.60
C LEU A 178 -6.95 -8.05 -25.71
N LEU A 179 -7.17 -7.34 -24.62
CA LEU A 179 -7.99 -6.12 -24.58
C LEU A 179 -7.40 -5.02 -25.47
N LEU A 180 -6.09 -4.79 -25.41
CA LEU A 180 -5.40 -3.83 -26.27
C LEU A 180 -5.54 -4.18 -27.75
N SER A 181 -5.44 -5.46 -28.13
CA SER A 181 -5.65 -5.91 -29.50
C SER A 181 -7.06 -5.68 -30.03
N ARG A 182 -8.02 -5.42 -29.14
CA ARG A 182 -9.43 -5.14 -29.44
C ARG A 182 -9.80 -3.67 -29.23
N GLY A 183 -8.79 -2.78 -29.11
CA GLY A 183 -8.98 -1.33 -29.03
C GLY A 183 -9.35 -0.82 -27.65
N ALA A 184 -8.89 -1.48 -26.59
CA ALA A 184 -9.02 -0.92 -25.23
C ALA A 184 -8.20 0.36 -25.10
N ASP A 185 -8.84 1.42 -24.56
CA ASP A 185 -8.23 2.73 -24.34
C ASP A 185 -7.35 2.70 -23.09
N VAL A 186 -6.11 3.16 -23.22
CA VAL A 186 -5.11 3.21 -22.12
C VAL A 186 -5.23 4.48 -21.27
N THR A 187 -5.99 5.48 -21.71
CA THR A 187 -6.03 6.82 -21.10
C THR A 187 -7.02 7.00 -19.96
N PRO A 188 -8.12 6.23 -19.83
CA PRO A 188 -9.07 6.40 -18.74
C PRO A 188 -8.43 6.33 -17.37
N ARG A 189 -9.03 7.05 -16.42
CA ARG A 189 -8.63 7.07 -15.02
C ARG A 189 -9.76 6.57 -14.13
N SER A 190 -9.40 5.82 -13.10
CA SER A 190 -10.32 5.47 -12.03
C SER A 190 -10.76 6.72 -11.25
N LEU A 191 -11.80 6.57 -10.45
CA LEU A 191 -12.28 7.65 -9.59
C LEU A 191 -11.14 8.15 -8.68
N ALA A 192 -10.98 9.46 -8.61
CA ALA A 192 -10.12 10.13 -7.65
C ALA A 192 -10.97 10.70 -6.50
N TYR A 193 -10.51 10.47 -5.28
CA TYR A 193 -11.12 11.04 -4.08
C TYR A 193 -10.28 12.22 -3.63
N ASP A 194 -10.80 13.44 -3.83
CA ASP A 194 -10.22 14.66 -3.29
C ASP A 194 -11.03 15.08 -2.06
N TRP A 195 -10.43 14.87 -0.89
CA TRP A 195 -11.03 15.35 0.34
C TRP A 195 -10.75 16.84 0.47
N PRO A 196 -11.78 17.66 0.79
CA PRO A 196 -11.57 19.10 0.94
C PRO A 196 -10.43 19.38 1.91
N SER A 197 -9.41 20.06 1.45
CA SER A 197 -8.18 20.38 2.21
C SER A 197 -8.42 21.21 3.49
N HIS A 198 -9.61 21.79 3.63
CA HIS A 198 -9.99 22.61 4.79
C HIS A 198 -10.43 21.81 6.02
N ILE A 199 -10.50 20.46 5.94
CA ILE A 199 -11.02 19.64 7.06
C ILE A 199 -9.99 19.41 8.15
N SER A 200 -8.69 19.51 7.88
CA SER A 200 -7.67 19.51 8.92
C SER A 200 -6.35 20.13 8.45
N GLU A 201 -5.72 20.93 9.31
CA GLU A 201 -4.37 21.45 9.11
C GLU A 201 -3.30 20.36 9.21
N GLU A 202 -3.65 19.21 9.78
CA GLU A 202 -2.85 17.97 9.72
C GLU A 202 -3.61 16.95 8.88
N PRO A 203 -3.18 16.64 7.65
CA PRO A 203 -3.80 15.61 6.85
C PRO A 203 -3.64 14.26 7.55
N ARG A 204 -4.69 13.81 8.22
CA ARG A 204 -4.73 12.43 8.72
C ARG A 204 -4.66 11.50 7.52
N VAL A 205 -4.00 10.36 7.68
CA VAL A 205 -3.85 9.34 6.62
C VAL A 205 -5.17 9.00 5.93
N GLN A 206 -6.28 9.04 6.65
CA GLN A 206 -7.63 8.79 6.15
C GLN A 206 -8.22 9.90 5.27
N TYR A 207 -7.63 11.09 5.25
CA TYR A 207 -8.10 12.24 4.46
C TYR A 207 -7.16 12.58 3.32
N ARG A 208 -6.29 11.65 2.93
CA ARG A 208 -5.43 11.86 1.77
C ARG A 208 -6.24 11.72 0.49
N PRO A 209 -6.09 12.65 -0.43
CA PRO A 209 -6.57 12.44 -1.78
C PRO A 209 -5.90 11.20 -2.36
N PHE A 210 -6.64 10.34 -3.04
CA PHE A 210 -6.11 9.14 -3.67
C PHE A 210 -6.96 8.72 -4.86
N GLY A 211 -6.40 7.92 -5.74
CA GLY A 211 -7.10 7.40 -6.90
C GLY A 211 -6.62 8.01 -8.22
N GLY A 212 -7.51 8.10 -9.19
CA GLY A 212 -7.16 8.59 -10.53
C GLY A 212 -6.13 7.73 -11.24
N LEU A 213 -6.13 6.41 -10.97
CA LEU A 213 -5.17 5.48 -11.54
C LEU A 213 -5.56 5.11 -12.97
N THR A 214 -4.56 5.08 -13.87
CA THR A 214 -4.67 4.47 -15.19
C THR A 214 -4.34 2.98 -15.12
N ALA A 215 -4.60 2.23 -16.20
CA ALA A 215 -4.19 0.83 -16.29
C ALA A 215 -2.67 0.65 -16.07
N LEU A 216 -1.83 1.60 -16.54
CA LEU A 216 -0.39 1.56 -16.32
C LEU A 216 -0.02 1.71 -14.83
N LEU A 217 -0.70 2.60 -14.10
CA LEU A 217 -0.48 2.76 -12.66
C LEU A 217 -0.88 1.51 -11.87
N TYR A 218 -1.99 0.83 -12.27
CA TYR A 218 -2.36 -0.46 -11.70
C TYR A 218 -1.29 -1.52 -11.96
N ALA A 219 -0.85 -1.66 -13.22
CA ALA A 219 0.19 -2.62 -13.60
C ALA A 219 1.51 -2.37 -12.87
N ALA A 220 1.91 -1.11 -12.71
CA ALA A 220 3.14 -0.73 -12.00
C ALA A 220 3.04 -1.01 -10.49
N ARG A 221 1.86 -0.77 -9.88
CA ARG A 221 1.58 -1.05 -8.47
C ARG A 221 1.67 -2.55 -8.16
N ASP A 222 1.07 -3.36 -9.03
CA ASP A 222 0.92 -4.80 -8.81
C ASP A 222 2.09 -5.62 -9.40
N GLY A 223 3.02 -4.95 -10.10
CA GLY A 223 4.28 -5.55 -10.56
C GLY A 223 4.16 -6.37 -11.84
N CYS A 224 3.07 -6.19 -12.61
CA CYS A 224 2.89 -6.91 -13.87
C CYS A 224 3.83 -6.35 -14.97
N TYR A 225 5.03 -6.90 -15.09
CA TYR A 225 6.02 -6.48 -16.07
C TYR A 225 5.48 -6.50 -17.52
N GLU A 226 4.87 -7.61 -17.92
CA GLU A 226 4.31 -7.77 -19.27
C GLU A 226 3.15 -6.80 -19.55
N CYS A 227 2.35 -6.46 -18.50
CA CYS A 227 1.28 -5.48 -18.64
C CYS A 227 1.87 -4.09 -18.90
N VAL A 228 2.88 -3.69 -18.11
CA VAL A 228 3.57 -2.40 -18.28
C VAL A 228 4.16 -2.28 -19.68
N GLU A 229 4.87 -3.31 -20.14
CA GLU A 229 5.43 -3.34 -21.49
C GLU A 229 4.36 -3.20 -22.57
N ALA A 230 3.27 -3.98 -22.48
CA ALA A 230 2.19 -3.94 -23.44
C ALA A 230 1.46 -2.58 -23.45
N LEU A 231 1.20 -2.00 -22.27
CA LEU A 231 0.52 -0.70 -22.14
C LEU A 231 1.34 0.43 -22.76
N ILE A 232 2.65 0.49 -22.46
CA ILE A 232 3.54 1.50 -23.04
C ILE A 232 3.65 1.34 -24.56
N ALA A 233 3.76 0.10 -25.07
CA ALA A 233 3.78 -0.17 -26.50
C ALA A 233 2.50 0.27 -27.23
N ASN A 234 1.38 0.38 -26.51
CA ASN A 234 0.09 0.85 -27.02
C ASN A 234 -0.22 2.31 -26.65
N GLY A 235 0.80 3.11 -26.29
CA GLY A 235 0.70 4.54 -26.11
C GLY A 235 0.32 5.02 -24.73
N ALA A 236 0.41 4.18 -23.69
CA ALA A 236 0.24 4.65 -22.32
C ALA A 236 1.40 5.62 -21.96
N ASP A 237 1.05 6.76 -21.38
CA ASP A 237 2.03 7.74 -20.92
C ASP A 237 2.80 7.21 -19.71
N VAL A 238 4.11 6.95 -19.89
CA VAL A 238 5.01 6.43 -18.86
C VAL A 238 5.14 7.36 -17.65
N ASN A 239 4.80 8.63 -17.81
CA ASN A 239 4.94 9.66 -16.78
C ASN A 239 3.60 10.10 -16.15
N VAL A 240 2.50 9.47 -16.52
CA VAL A 240 1.18 9.85 -16.03
C VAL A 240 1.08 9.69 -14.49
N PRO A 241 0.91 10.76 -13.72
CA PRO A 241 0.84 10.65 -12.26
C PRO A 241 -0.57 10.28 -11.78
N THR A 242 -0.68 9.78 -10.55
CA THR A 242 -1.96 9.70 -9.82
C THR A 242 -2.52 11.10 -9.59
N GLN A 243 -3.81 11.20 -9.40
CA GLN A 243 -4.47 12.46 -9.02
C GLN A 243 -5.10 12.28 -7.63
N PRO A 244 -4.88 13.24 -6.72
CA PRO A 244 -4.03 14.46 -6.80
C PRO A 244 -2.64 14.30 -6.19
N GLU A 245 -2.22 13.09 -5.77
CA GLU A 245 -0.95 12.88 -5.03
C GLU A 245 0.31 13.10 -5.88
N GLY A 246 0.19 13.03 -7.20
CA GLY A 246 1.33 13.20 -8.09
C GLY A 246 2.30 12.01 -8.15
N VAL A 247 1.86 10.82 -7.71
CA VAL A 247 2.69 9.60 -7.72
C VAL A 247 2.78 9.05 -9.14
N THR A 248 3.98 9.00 -9.72
CA THR A 248 4.20 8.47 -11.07
C THR A 248 4.23 6.93 -11.09
N PRO A 249 4.10 6.29 -12.28
CA PRO A 249 4.26 4.83 -12.39
C PRO A 249 5.60 4.34 -11.84
N LEU A 250 6.69 5.09 -12.02
CA LEU A 250 8.01 4.78 -11.44
C LEU A 250 7.98 4.79 -9.91
N MET A 251 7.39 5.80 -9.30
CA MET A 251 7.30 5.92 -7.85
C MET A 251 6.42 4.82 -7.25
N ILE A 252 5.27 4.51 -7.89
CA ILE A 252 4.37 3.49 -7.36
C ILE A 252 4.97 2.09 -7.49
N ALA A 253 5.74 1.82 -8.54
CA ALA A 253 6.49 0.57 -8.67
C ALA A 253 7.51 0.42 -7.53
N LEU A 254 8.28 1.47 -7.23
CA LEU A 254 9.25 1.49 -6.12
C LEU A 254 8.59 1.35 -4.76
N ASP A 255 7.49 2.07 -4.50
CA ASP A 255 6.73 1.95 -3.26
C ASP A 255 6.22 0.52 -3.00
N ASN A 256 6.08 -0.28 -4.07
CA ASN A 256 5.65 -1.67 -4.01
C ASN A 256 6.76 -2.71 -4.22
N ASP A 257 8.05 -2.29 -4.21
CA ASP A 257 9.25 -3.12 -4.43
C ASP A 257 9.27 -3.86 -5.78
N ASN A 258 8.55 -3.33 -6.77
CA ASN A 258 8.51 -3.86 -8.14
C ASN A 258 9.72 -3.31 -8.95
N ASN A 259 10.93 -3.72 -8.55
CA ASN A 259 12.18 -3.17 -9.07
C ASN A 259 12.36 -3.43 -10.56
N ASP A 260 11.93 -4.58 -11.07
CA ASP A 260 11.99 -4.90 -12.51
C ASP A 260 11.11 -3.96 -13.32
N VAL A 261 9.90 -3.66 -12.81
CA VAL A 261 8.99 -2.69 -13.42
C VAL A 261 9.58 -1.28 -13.34
N ALA A 262 10.16 -0.90 -12.19
CA ALA A 262 10.81 0.41 -12.05
C ALA A 262 11.95 0.57 -13.04
N LYS A 263 12.79 -0.46 -13.24
CA LYS A 263 13.86 -0.47 -14.24
C LYS A 263 13.30 -0.38 -15.66
N LEU A 264 12.27 -1.16 -15.98
CA LEU A 264 11.60 -1.09 -17.28
C LEU A 264 11.07 0.32 -17.56
N LEU A 265 10.42 0.95 -16.59
CA LEU A 265 9.89 2.32 -16.72
C LEU A 265 11.01 3.33 -17.00
N LEU A 266 12.15 3.24 -16.29
CA LEU A 266 13.34 4.07 -16.57
C LEU A 266 13.87 3.85 -17.99
N ASP A 267 14.00 2.59 -18.42
CA ASP A 267 14.47 2.23 -19.76
C ASP A 267 13.49 2.70 -20.87
N ARG A 268 12.22 2.93 -20.53
CA ARG A 268 11.17 3.45 -21.42
C ARG A 268 10.95 4.96 -21.29
N GLY A 269 11.83 5.68 -20.59
CA GLY A 269 11.83 7.15 -20.51
C GLY A 269 11.00 7.73 -19.37
N ALA A 270 10.78 6.97 -18.29
CA ALA A 270 10.19 7.56 -17.09
C ALA A 270 11.07 8.67 -16.53
N THR A 271 10.46 9.81 -16.22
CA THR A 271 11.15 11.00 -15.68
C THR A 271 11.44 10.80 -14.19
N PRO A 272 12.73 10.72 -13.78
CA PRO A 272 13.06 10.41 -12.39
C PRO A 272 13.12 11.65 -11.48
N HIS A 273 13.01 12.87 -12.04
CA HIS A 273 13.24 14.14 -11.34
C HIS A 273 11.99 14.75 -10.66
N VAL A 274 10.84 14.10 -10.79
CA VAL A 274 9.59 14.58 -10.21
C VAL A 274 9.47 14.16 -8.75
N TRP A 275 8.64 14.90 -7.98
CA TRP A 275 8.31 14.58 -6.60
C TRP A 275 6.79 14.47 -6.43
N ASP A 276 6.38 13.69 -5.46
CA ASP A 276 4.99 13.56 -5.07
C ASP A 276 4.57 14.64 -4.05
N TRP A 277 3.32 14.56 -3.62
CA TRP A 277 2.76 15.46 -2.58
C TRP A 277 3.63 15.59 -1.33
N TYR A 278 4.36 14.54 -0.95
CA TYR A 278 5.23 14.54 0.25
C TYR A 278 6.64 15.08 -0.01
N GLY A 279 6.96 15.43 -1.24
CA GLY A 279 8.31 15.77 -1.65
C GLY A 279 9.22 14.55 -1.87
N ARG A 280 8.64 13.34 -1.96
CA ARG A 280 9.43 12.14 -2.25
C ARG A 280 9.74 12.09 -3.74
N THR A 281 10.99 11.85 -4.08
CA THR A 281 11.43 11.49 -5.43
C THR A 281 11.56 9.97 -5.57
N ALA A 282 11.69 9.48 -6.80
CA ALA A 282 11.99 8.06 -7.04
C ALA A 282 13.25 7.60 -6.28
N LEU A 283 14.31 8.44 -6.22
CA LEU A 283 15.52 8.15 -5.46
C LEU A 283 15.25 8.02 -3.96
N TYR A 284 14.49 8.96 -3.38
CA TYR A 284 14.13 8.89 -1.96
C TYR A 284 13.36 7.59 -1.65
N ILE A 285 12.39 7.24 -2.48
CA ILE A 285 11.58 6.03 -2.30
C ILE A 285 12.46 4.78 -2.38
N ALA A 286 13.34 4.69 -3.39
CA ALA A 286 14.22 3.53 -3.55
C ALA A 286 15.15 3.33 -2.34
N VAL A 287 15.76 4.43 -1.84
CA VAL A 287 16.62 4.40 -0.64
C VAL A 287 15.83 4.01 0.60
N ASP A 288 14.62 4.54 0.77
CA ASP A 288 13.75 4.21 1.90
C ASP A 288 13.33 2.74 1.88
N ARG A 289 13.07 2.19 0.70
CA ARG A 289 12.73 0.77 0.51
C ARG A 289 13.91 -0.15 0.84
N LYS A 290 15.11 0.15 0.36
CA LYS A 290 16.33 -0.61 0.66
C LYS A 290 16.66 -0.59 2.16
N GLY A 291 16.50 0.56 2.80
CA GLY A 291 16.74 0.75 4.23
C GLY A 291 15.74 0.05 5.16
N GLY A 292 14.88 -0.80 4.65
CA GLY A 292 13.90 -1.53 5.46
C GLY A 292 12.78 -0.62 5.97
N GLY A 293 12.43 0.42 5.22
CA GLY A 293 11.33 1.33 5.51
C GLY A 293 10.07 0.55 5.80
N SER A 294 9.78 0.48 7.08
CA SER A 294 8.62 -0.15 7.73
C SER A 294 7.96 -1.27 6.93
N SER A 295 8.49 -2.45 7.04
CA SER A 295 7.74 -3.68 6.77
C SER A 295 6.58 -3.77 7.78
N GLY A 296 5.58 -2.90 7.59
CA GLY A 296 4.25 -3.18 8.07
C GLY A 296 3.83 -4.45 7.37
N GLY A 297 3.72 -5.54 8.13
CA GLY A 297 3.45 -6.88 7.64
C GLY A 297 2.15 -7.00 6.86
N GLY A 298 2.10 -6.42 5.67
CA GLY A 298 1.20 -6.82 4.63
C GLY A 298 1.76 -8.12 4.06
N LEU A 299 1.02 -9.19 4.20
CA LEU A 299 1.27 -10.41 3.47
C LEU A 299 1.43 -10.05 1.98
N ARG A 300 2.70 -9.97 1.52
CA ARG A 300 2.96 -10.04 0.10
C ARG A 300 2.76 -11.49 -0.29
N VAL A 301 1.67 -11.76 -0.92
CA VAL A 301 1.62 -12.90 -1.83
C VAL A 301 2.37 -12.41 -3.06
N PRO A 302 3.52 -13.00 -3.43
CA PRO A 302 4.12 -12.73 -4.73
C PRO A 302 3.08 -13.09 -5.79
N ILE A 303 2.66 -12.12 -6.59
CA ILE A 303 1.61 -12.32 -7.59
C ILE A 303 2.07 -13.30 -8.66
N ASP A 304 3.37 -13.47 -8.84
CA ASP A 304 3.93 -14.54 -9.65
C ASP A 304 5.36 -14.88 -9.20
N ALA A 305 5.52 -16.04 -8.54
CA ALA A 305 6.83 -16.58 -8.20
C ALA A 305 7.66 -17.00 -9.43
N SER A 306 7.10 -16.91 -10.64
CA SER A 306 7.79 -17.23 -11.90
C SER A 306 8.73 -16.12 -12.37
N HIS A 307 8.56 -14.88 -11.87
CA HIS A 307 9.50 -13.81 -12.11
C HIS A 307 10.45 -13.70 -10.92
N SER A 308 11.54 -14.46 -10.93
CA SER A 308 12.69 -14.15 -10.08
C SER A 308 13.08 -12.68 -10.33
N ALA A 309 13.05 -11.85 -9.29
CA ALA A 309 13.44 -10.45 -9.40
C ALA A 309 14.79 -10.34 -10.10
N ARG A 310 14.79 -9.78 -11.32
CA ARG A 310 16.00 -9.61 -12.15
C ARG A 310 16.81 -8.43 -11.69
N SER A 311 16.15 -7.45 -11.08
CA SER A 311 16.75 -6.20 -10.63
C SER A 311 16.59 -6.04 -9.13
N SER A 312 17.70 -5.74 -8.46
CA SER A 312 17.68 -5.35 -7.05
C SER A 312 17.25 -3.88 -6.93
N VAL A 313 16.86 -3.46 -5.74
CA VAL A 313 16.61 -2.03 -5.46
C VAL A 313 17.91 -1.21 -5.63
N MET A 314 19.09 -1.81 -5.43
CA MET A 314 20.36 -1.14 -5.66
C MET A 314 20.60 -0.85 -7.14
N ASP A 315 20.27 -1.78 -8.03
CA ASP A 315 20.34 -1.56 -9.48
C ASP A 315 19.47 -0.36 -9.92
N VAL A 316 18.31 -0.18 -9.28
CA VAL A 316 17.45 0.99 -9.54
C VAL A 316 18.05 2.27 -8.97
N ILE A 317 18.61 2.24 -7.76
CA ILE A 317 19.31 3.40 -7.16
C ILE A 317 20.47 3.83 -8.06
N GLU A 318 21.28 2.90 -8.54
CA GLU A 318 22.38 3.18 -9.45
C GLU A 318 21.90 3.76 -10.79
N ALA A 319 20.83 3.22 -11.36
CA ALA A 319 20.23 3.74 -12.58
C ALA A 319 19.70 5.18 -12.40
N LEU A 320 19.05 5.48 -11.27
CA LEU A 320 18.59 6.82 -10.93
C LEU A 320 19.77 7.80 -10.78
N LEU A 321 20.82 7.39 -10.06
CA LEU A 321 22.02 8.20 -9.89
C LEU A 321 22.82 8.37 -11.19
N ALA A 322 22.76 7.40 -12.11
CA ALA A 322 23.33 7.52 -13.46
C ALA A 322 22.54 8.50 -14.33
N ALA A 323 21.24 8.64 -14.11
CA ALA A 323 20.38 9.64 -14.76
C ALA A 323 20.57 11.06 -14.21
N ASN A 324 21.57 11.29 -13.34
CA ASN A 324 21.90 12.58 -12.72
C ASN A 324 20.73 13.23 -11.96
N VAL A 325 19.94 12.43 -11.26
CA VAL A 325 18.94 12.97 -10.33
C VAL A 325 19.62 13.74 -9.20
N ASP A 326 18.95 14.76 -8.68
CA ASP A 326 19.42 15.44 -7.47
C ASP A 326 19.52 14.43 -6.31
N PRO A 327 20.70 14.22 -5.70
CA PRO A 327 20.85 13.31 -4.57
C PRO A 327 20.38 13.92 -3.24
N ASN A 328 19.96 15.19 -3.24
CA ASN A 328 19.59 15.97 -2.05
C ASN A 328 18.11 16.37 -1.97
N PRO A 329 17.15 15.64 -2.56
CA PRO A 329 15.75 16.02 -2.38
C PRO A 329 15.37 15.96 -0.91
N GLU A 330 14.65 16.98 -0.46
CA GLU A 330 14.15 17.07 0.91
C GLU A 330 12.68 16.75 0.97
N LEU A 331 12.24 16.01 1.97
CA LEU A 331 10.80 15.83 2.23
C LEU A 331 10.16 17.18 2.57
N HIS A 332 9.01 17.46 1.98
CA HIS A 332 8.20 18.66 2.27
C HIS A 332 7.25 18.41 3.45
N MET A 333 6.86 17.16 3.65
CA MET A 333 5.98 16.73 4.72
C MET A 333 6.44 15.37 5.26
N ARG A 334 5.93 15.01 6.43
CA ARG A 334 6.14 13.69 6.99
C ARG A 334 5.66 12.61 6.04
N ARG A 335 6.53 11.64 5.74
CA ARG A 335 6.18 10.55 4.84
C ARG A 335 5.04 9.67 5.39
N PRO A 336 4.20 9.12 4.52
CA PRO A 336 3.16 8.19 4.97
C PRO A 336 3.79 6.91 5.50
N THR A 337 3.25 6.40 6.62
CA THR A 337 3.58 5.07 7.09
C THR A 337 2.71 4.04 6.39
N ARG A 338 3.27 2.92 5.94
CA ARG A 338 2.51 1.85 5.29
C ARG A 338 1.45 1.20 6.19
N GLY A 339 1.54 1.35 7.47
CA GLY A 339 0.60 0.77 8.44
C GLY A 339 -0.74 1.49 8.56
N GLY A 340 -1.06 2.37 7.67
CA GLY A 340 -2.36 2.99 7.35
C GLY A 340 -3.25 3.48 8.49
N TYR A 341 -3.27 2.86 9.61
CA TYR A 341 -4.34 3.09 10.61
C TYR A 341 -3.89 3.57 11.99
N THR A 342 -2.61 3.55 12.32
CA THR A 342 -2.22 3.78 13.72
C THR A 342 -1.73 5.17 14.04
N GLY A 343 -1.56 6.07 13.08
CA GLY A 343 -1.12 7.45 13.34
C GLY A 343 0.16 7.60 14.16
N ARG A 344 0.81 6.49 14.48
CA ARG A 344 2.06 6.46 15.24
C ARG A 344 3.22 6.46 14.25
N PHE A 345 3.76 7.62 14.05
CA PHE A 345 4.97 7.79 13.27
C PHE A 345 6.13 7.17 14.04
N SER A 346 6.66 6.06 13.53
CA SER A 346 7.71 5.30 14.20
C SER A 346 9.08 5.96 14.12
N GLU A 347 9.28 6.91 13.21
CA GLU A 347 10.58 7.51 12.92
C GLU A 347 10.50 9.04 12.85
N PRO A 348 10.72 9.73 13.98
CA PRO A 348 10.57 11.20 14.06
C PRO A 348 11.50 11.99 13.16
N LEU A 349 12.62 11.41 12.72
CA LEU A 349 13.61 12.08 11.85
C LEU A 349 13.23 12.05 10.37
N LEU A 350 12.26 11.21 9.97
CA LEU A 350 11.78 11.16 8.59
C LEU A 350 10.59 12.10 8.41
N ASP A 351 10.83 13.36 8.62
CA ASP A 351 9.91 14.49 8.51
C ASP A 351 10.47 15.53 7.52
N VAL A 352 9.95 16.74 7.55
CA VAL A 352 10.42 17.86 6.71
C VAL A 352 11.94 18.00 6.73
N GLY A 353 12.55 18.13 5.56
CA GLY A 353 13.99 18.24 5.38
C GLY A 353 14.74 16.90 5.33
N ALA A 354 14.07 15.76 5.53
CA ALA A 354 14.75 14.46 5.46
C ALA A 354 15.20 14.15 4.01
N THR A 355 16.49 13.82 3.86
CA THR A 355 17.12 13.50 2.57
C THR A 355 17.33 11.98 2.40
N PRO A 356 17.57 11.49 1.17
CA PRO A 356 17.98 10.10 0.95
C PRO A 356 19.23 9.71 1.76
N LEU A 357 20.22 10.60 1.87
CA LEU A 357 21.42 10.34 2.65
C LEU A 357 21.11 10.14 4.14
N LEU A 358 20.29 11.00 4.73
CA LEU A 358 19.87 10.83 6.12
C LEU A 358 19.15 9.49 6.32
N ARG A 359 18.29 9.11 5.40
CA ARG A 359 17.56 7.83 5.45
C ARG A 359 18.51 6.63 5.36
N ALA A 360 19.50 6.69 4.48
CA ALA A 360 20.53 5.64 4.34
C ALA A 360 21.40 5.53 5.62
N VAL A 361 21.77 6.66 6.21
CA VAL A 361 22.51 6.70 7.49
C VAL A 361 21.70 6.08 8.61
N MET A 362 20.40 6.37 8.71
CA MET A 362 19.52 5.76 9.71
C MET A 362 19.40 4.24 9.52
N ALA A 363 19.50 3.74 8.30
CA ALA A 363 19.53 2.31 7.99
C ALA A 363 20.91 1.67 8.18
N ASN A 364 21.97 2.48 8.34
CA ASN A 364 23.37 2.05 8.36
C ASN A 364 23.76 1.28 7.07
N ASP A 365 23.22 1.72 5.92
CA ASP A 365 23.46 1.10 4.62
C ASP A 365 24.66 1.77 3.92
N LEU A 366 25.87 1.24 4.18
CA LEU A 366 27.11 1.82 3.69
C LEU A 366 27.18 1.86 2.15
N GLU A 367 26.60 0.88 1.46
CA GLU A 367 26.60 0.81 0.00
C GLU A 367 25.83 2.00 -0.59
N VAL A 368 24.61 2.23 -0.09
CA VAL A 368 23.80 3.38 -0.54
C VAL A 368 24.45 4.71 -0.16
N ILE A 369 25.01 4.81 1.05
CA ILE A 369 25.68 6.03 1.52
C ILE A 369 26.86 6.37 0.58
N GLN A 370 27.68 5.38 0.23
CA GLN A 370 28.79 5.57 -0.71
C GLN A 370 28.31 6.04 -2.08
N ALA A 371 27.27 5.40 -2.63
CA ALA A 371 26.71 5.76 -3.93
C ALA A 371 26.16 7.19 -3.93
N LEU A 372 25.42 7.58 -2.88
CA LEU A 372 24.86 8.93 -2.73
C LEU A 372 25.96 10.00 -2.59
N LEU A 373 26.93 9.77 -1.71
CA LEU A 373 28.04 10.71 -1.48
C LEU A 373 28.91 10.88 -2.74
N ALA A 374 29.18 9.81 -3.48
CA ALA A 374 29.90 9.86 -4.75
C ALA A 374 29.19 10.70 -5.81
N LYS A 375 27.87 10.87 -5.70
CA LYS A 375 27.03 11.69 -6.58
C LYS A 375 26.70 13.07 -6.02
N GLY A 376 27.37 13.50 -4.94
CA GLY A 376 27.24 14.85 -4.39
C GLY A 376 26.14 15.01 -3.35
N ALA A 377 25.69 13.93 -2.72
CA ALA A 377 24.82 14.07 -1.57
C ALA A 377 25.52 14.82 -0.44
N SER A 378 24.87 15.84 0.10
CA SER A 378 25.44 16.68 1.17
C SER A 378 25.27 16.05 2.54
N PRO A 379 26.35 15.80 3.29
CA PRO A 379 26.27 15.28 4.64
C PRO A 379 25.87 16.33 5.70
N ASN A 380 25.66 17.59 5.26
CA ASN A 380 25.40 18.74 6.16
C ASN A 380 23.94 19.24 6.10
N ILE A 381 23.10 18.71 5.23
CA ILE A 381 21.68 19.04 5.21
C ILE A 381 21.03 18.50 6.49
N THR A 382 20.22 19.35 7.12
CA THR A 382 19.59 19.04 8.40
C THR A 382 18.13 18.66 8.23
N ALA A 383 17.72 17.57 8.87
CA ALA A 383 16.32 17.26 9.08
C ALA A 383 16.01 17.29 10.58
N MET A 384 14.95 17.98 10.95
CA MET A 384 14.59 18.15 12.37
C MET A 384 15.77 18.65 13.23
N GLY A 385 16.64 19.46 12.62
CA GLY A 385 17.79 20.07 13.29
C GLY A 385 19.02 19.17 13.48
N VAL A 386 19.03 17.97 12.89
CA VAL A 386 20.19 17.06 12.98
C VAL A 386 20.76 16.76 11.61
N THR A 387 22.09 16.69 11.51
CA THR A 387 22.80 16.25 10.31
C THR A 387 22.92 14.73 10.26
N PRO A 388 23.16 14.13 9.08
CA PRO A 388 23.51 12.71 8.96
C PRO A 388 24.67 12.30 9.90
N PHE A 389 25.69 13.16 10.07
CA PHE A 389 26.81 12.90 10.97
C PHE A 389 26.38 12.82 12.45
N LEU A 390 25.53 13.74 12.90
CA LEU A 390 24.99 13.72 14.26
C LEU A 390 24.17 12.46 14.52
N VAL A 391 23.38 12.02 13.53
CA VAL A 391 22.59 10.78 13.62
C VAL A 391 23.50 9.56 13.72
N ALA A 392 24.53 9.49 12.90
CA ALA A 392 25.52 8.41 12.91
C ALA A 392 26.28 8.33 14.26
N ALA A 393 26.58 9.49 14.85
CA ALA A 393 27.22 9.58 16.16
C ALA A 393 26.28 9.25 17.35
N GLY A 394 24.99 9.05 17.09
CA GLY A 394 23.97 8.74 18.11
C GLY A 394 23.16 9.93 18.62
N GLY A 395 23.27 11.10 17.94
CA GLY A 395 22.60 12.35 18.31
C GLY A 395 21.11 12.45 17.93
N GLY A 396 20.57 11.48 17.22
CA GLY A 396 19.18 11.51 16.70
C GLY A 396 18.09 11.06 17.67
N GLY A 397 18.39 10.79 18.92
CA GLY A 397 17.47 10.19 19.88
C GLY A 397 16.91 11.18 20.90
N GLY A 398 15.88 11.93 20.57
CA GLY A 398 14.94 12.51 21.56
C GLY A 398 13.87 11.49 21.93
N GLY A 399 14.07 10.74 23.01
CA GLY A 399 12.98 10.11 23.77
C GLY A 399 12.50 8.73 23.35
N GLN A 400 12.76 7.77 24.20
CA GLN A 400 11.98 6.57 24.55
C GLN A 400 11.99 5.35 23.63
N ARG A 401 12.56 4.28 24.18
CA ARG A 401 12.16 2.86 24.00
C ARG A 401 12.02 2.35 22.56
N GLY A 402 13.13 2.12 21.93
CA GLY A 402 13.15 1.35 20.68
C GLY A 402 14.48 1.59 20.00
N GLY A 403 15.30 0.53 19.90
CA GLY A 403 16.65 0.60 19.37
C GLY A 403 16.79 1.46 18.14
N GLY A 404 17.20 2.70 18.33
CA GLY A 404 17.72 3.52 17.24
C GLY A 404 19.01 2.87 16.69
N PRO A 405 19.41 3.20 15.46
CA PRO A 405 20.58 2.59 14.80
C PRO A 405 21.87 2.64 15.62
N GLY A 406 22.00 3.63 16.52
CA GLY A 406 23.13 3.72 17.46
C GLY A 406 23.17 2.63 18.52
N GLY A 407 22.08 1.90 18.78
CA GLY A 407 22.03 0.85 19.80
C GLY A 407 22.61 -0.50 19.33
N ARG A 408 22.70 -0.76 18.05
CA ARG A 408 23.27 -1.99 17.48
C ARG A 408 24.64 -1.81 16.85
N ALA A 409 24.96 -0.64 16.33
CA ALA A 409 26.27 -0.36 15.73
C ALA A 409 27.39 -0.23 16.76
N GLY A 410 27.08 -0.08 18.04
CA GLY A 410 28.05 0.17 19.10
C GLY A 410 28.59 -1.04 19.89
N ARG A 411 28.24 -2.29 19.51
CA ARG A 411 28.76 -3.49 20.20
C ARG A 411 29.78 -4.31 19.41
N GLY A 412 30.23 -3.84 18.24
CA GLY A 412 31.34 -4.43 17.52
C GLY A 412 32.68 -3.80 17.95
N SER A 413 33.39 -4.44 18.85
CA SER A 413 34.82 -4.14 19.13
C SER A 413 35.64 -4.56 17.90
N GLY A 414 35.95 -3.62 17.00
CA GLY A 414 36.82 -3.87 15.86
C GLY A 414 36.76 -2.75 14.85
N GLY A 415 37.80 -2.49 14.11
CA GLY A 415 38.08 -1.35 13.21
C GLY A 415 37.01 -0.85 12.23
N GLY A 416 35.79 -1.34 12.28
CA GLY A 416 34.65 -0.85 11.49
C GLY A 416 33.66 0.03 12.26
N ALA A 417 33.88 0.24 13.57
CA ALA A 417 32.91 0.96 14.41
C ALA A 417 32.69 2.42 14.00
N PHE A 418 33.64 3.03 13.29
CA PHE A 418 33.59 4.43 12.84
C PHE A 418 33.62 4.58 11.32
N ALA A 419 33.56 3.48 10.57
CA ALA A 419 33.63 3.52 9.10
C ALA A 419 32.58 4.46 8.47
N LEU A 420 31.37 4.47 9.03
CA LEU A 420 30.32 5.39 8.59
C LEU A 420 30.69 6.86 8.87
N LEU A 421 31.23 7.14 10.07
CA LEU A 421 31.66 8.50 10.43
C LEU A 421 32.84 8.95 9.58
N ASP A 422 33.82 8.06 9.35
CA ASP A 422 34.95 8.34 8.45
C ASP A 422 34.47 8.65 7.03
N LEU A 423 33.54 7.88 6.51
CA LEU A 423 32.98 8.09 5.18
C LEU A 423 32.28 9.45 5.06
N LEU A 424 31.47 9.83 6.04
CA LEU A 424 30.82 11.14 6.07
C LEU A 424 31.84 12.29 6.17
N LEU A 425 32.87 12.15 7.01
CA LEU A 425 33.93 13.16 7.16
C LEU A 425 34.75 13.31 5.87
N GLN A 426 35.08 12.22 5.17
CA GLN A 426 35.79 12.24 3.89
C GLN A 426 35.01 13.04 2.82
N HIS A 427 33.69 13.07 2.93
CA HIS A 427 32.82 13.82 2.05
C HIS A 427 32.39 15.20 2.61
N GLY A 428 33.11 15.71 3.61
CA GLY A 428 32.93 17.08 4.10
C GLY A 428 31.85 17.25 5.17
N ALA A 429 31.50 16.21 5.90
CA ALA A 429 30.65 16.37 7.09
C ALA A 429 31.35 17.26 8.13
N ASP A 430 30.59 18.19 8.72
CA ASP A 430 31.10 19.03 9.80
C ASP A 430 31.06 18.24 11.13
N VAL A 431 32.25 17.92 11.64
CA VAL A 431 32.44 17.24 12.93
C VAL A 431 31.90 18.06 14.11
N ASN A 432 31.79 19.38 13.93
CA ASN A 432 31.32 20.36 14.90
C ASN A 432 29.88 20.79 14.70
N ALA A 433 29.17 20.17 13.74
CA ALA A 433 27.76 20.45 13.52
C ALA A 433 26.97 20.39 14.83
N GLN A 434 26.18 21.43 15.07
CA GLN A 434 25.32 21.53 16.23
C GLN A 434 23.88 21.16 15.89
N VAL A 435 23.17 20.55 16.84
CA VAL A 435 21.71 20.38 16.73
C VAL A 435 21.09 21.76 16.66
N THR A 436 20.43 22.07 15.55
CA THR A 436 19.69 23.33 15.38
C THR A 436 18.25 23.16 15.82
N GLY A 437 17.62 24.25 16.27
CA GLY A 437 16.28 24.24 16.88
C GLY A 437 15.26 23.44 16.11
N THR A 438 14.61 22.55 16.81
CA THR A 438 13.49 21.73 16.32
C THR A 438 12.20 22.54 16.27
N LYS A 439 12.21 23.75 15.72
CA LYS A 439 10.97 24.47 15.45
C LYS A 439 10.21 23.72 14.34
N THR A 440 9.42 22.78 14.79
CA THR A 440 8.44 22.16 13.90
C THR A 440 7.49 23.23 13.40
N TYR A 441 7.33 23.29 12.10
CA TYR A 441 6.27 24.09 11.43
C TYR A 441 4.86 23.51 11.64
N SER A 442 4.66 22.64 12.63
CA SER A 442 3.34 22.20 13.06
C SER A 442 2.75 23.27 13.97
N MET A 443 1.75 23.99 13.50
CA MET A 443 1.04 25.04 14.26
C MET A 443 0.35 24.53 15.53
N ARG A 444 0.32 23.23 15.79
CA ARG A 444 -0.39 22.63 16.93
C ARG A 444 0.47 22.06 18.02
N ILE A 445 1.76 21.89 17.82
CA ILE A 445 2.64 21.33 18.85
C ILE A 445 3.81 22.28 19.02
N ALA A 446 3.65 23.28 19.89
CA ALA A 446 4.78 23.94 20.51
C ALA A 446 5.52 22.87 21.33
N ARG A 447 6.39 22.10 20.71
CA ARG A 447 7.34 21.28 21.47
C ARG A 447 8.29 22.24 22.14
N SER A 448 8.46 22.04 23.43
CA SER A 448 9.54 22.68 24.17
C SER A 448 10.83 22.52 23.38
N PRO A 449 11.73 23.52 23.37
CA PRO A 449 13.03 23.40 22.73
C PRO A 449 13.64 22.07 23.10
N SER A 450 14.25 21.38 22.13
CA SER A 450 14.93 20.13 22.41
C SER A 450 15.96 20.36 23.50
N THR A 451 15.98 19.52 24.53
CA THR A 451 17.03 19.57 25.59
C THR A 451 18.45 19.40 25.03
N ASN A 452 18.54 19.07 23.72
CA ASN A 452 19.77 18.79 22.99
C ASN A 452 20.14 19.92 22.00
N GLU A 453 19.40 21.05 22.01
CA GLU A 453 19.69 22.17 21.10
C GLU A 453 21.10 22.71 21.32
N GLY A 454 21.86 22.90 20.25
CA GLY A 454 23.24 23.33 20.27
C GLY A 454 24.27 22.22 20.58
N MET A 455 23.80 21.00 20.89
CA MET A 455 24.75 19.88 21.15
C MET A 455 25.46 19.45 19.87
N THR A 456 26.76 19.16 19.98
CA THR A 456 27.58 18.52 18.95
C THR A 456 27.64 17.01 19.16
N ALA A 457 28.20 16.27 18.20
CA ALA A 457 28.51 14.84 18.37
C ALA A 457 29.35 14.55 19.62
N LEU A 458 30.26 15.48 19.96
CA LEU A 458 31.11 15.35 21.15
C LEU A 458 30.30 15.47 22.46
N HIS A 459 29.29 16.33 22.51
CA HIS A 459 28.35 16.41 23.65
C HIS A 459 27.61 15.08 23.83
N VAL A 460 27.08 14.53 22.74
CA VAL A 460 26.34 13.27 22.76
C VAL A 460 27.23 12.10 23.21
N ALA A 461 28.47 12.05 22.71
CA ALA A 461 29.44 11.04 23.08
C ALA A 461 29.81 11.12 24.59
N ALA A 462 30.05 12.33 25.10
CA ALA A 462 30.36 12.57 26.50
C ALA A 462 29.18 12.21 27.41
N GLN A 463 27.96 12.64 27.06
CA GLN A 463 26.75 12.33 27.83
C GLN A 463 26.44 10.82 27.87
N SER A 464 26.70 10.12 26.78
CA SER A 464 26.44 8.66 26.66
C SER A 464 27.57 7.80 27.25
N GLY A 465 28.65 8.39 27.75
CA GLY A 465 29.76 7.68 28.36
C GLY A 465 30.61 6.87 27.36
N ARG A 466 30.64 7.26 26.09
CA ARG A 466 31.39 6.56 25.02
C ARG A 466 32.79 7.14 24.86
N ALA A 467 33.74 6.66 25.67
CA ALA A 467 35.14 7.12 25.65
C ALA A 467 35.81 6.85 24.27
N ASP A 468 35.50 5.74 23.64
CA ASP A 468 35.95 5.38 22.29
C ASP A 468 35.55 6.44 21.25
N LEU A 469 34.28 6.85 21.26
CA LEU A 469 33.77 7.87 20.36
C LEU A 469 34.33 9.27 20.70
N VAL A 470 34.46 9.60 21.98
CA VAL A 470 35.09 10.88 22.40
C VAL A 470 36.51 11.00 21.87
N ARG A 471 37.33 9.95 22.04
CA ARG A 471 38.71 9.91 21.52
C ARG A 471 38.72 10.10 20.01
N TYR A 472 37.89 9.30 19.29
CA TYR A 472 37.77 9.38 17.85
C TYR A 472 37.40 10.78 17.38
N LEU A 473 36.34 11.38 17.94
CA LEU A 473 35.90 12.73 17.56
C LEU A 473 36.97 13.80 17.80
N LEU A 474 37.70 13.74 18.92
CA LEU A 474 38.79 14.66 19.20
C LEU A 474 39.94 14.50 18.20
N GLU A 475 40.28 13.27 17.81
CA GLU A 475 41.27 12.99 16.76
C GLU A 475 40.85 13.56 15.39
N LYS A 476 39.54 13.58 15.12
CA LYS A 476 38.98 14.16 13.89
C LYS A 476 38.74 15.68 13.97
N GLY A 477 39.16 16.34 15.05
CA GLY A 477 39.14 17.80 15.17
C GLY A 477 37.88 18.36 15.85
N ALA A 478 37.09 17.54 16.53
CA ALA A 478 35.97 18.05 17.31
C ALA A 478 36.44 19.05 18.38
N ASN A 479 35.69 20.16 18.49
CA ASN A 479 36.04 21.25 19.40
C ASN A 479 35.37 21.07 20.77
N PRO A 480 36.14 20.79 21.84
CA PRO A 480 35.60 20.59 23.19
C PRO A 480 35.12 21.89 23.86
N ALA A 481 35.43 23.06 23.27
CA ALA A 481 35.03 24.35 23.80
C ALA A 481 33.64 24.84 23.34
N ILE A 482 33.03 24.20 22.36
CA ILE A 482 31.70 24.53 21.92
C ILE A 482 30.71 24.28 23.06
N ALA A 483 29.84 25.26 23.31
CA ALA A 483 28.78 25.14 24.28
C ALA A 483 27.43 24.88 23.59
N ASP A 484 26.57 24.11 24.24
CA ASP A 484 25.16 23.93 23.80
C ASP A 484 24.33 25.18 24.11
N SER A 485 23.05 25.17 23.76
CA SER A 485 22.14 26.29 23.99
C SER A 485 21.91 26.63 25.45
N ASN A 486 22.32 25.77 26.37
CA ASN A 486 22.27 26.01 27.81
C ASN A 486 23.64 26.43 28.39
N GLY A 487 24.62 26.72 27.52
CA GLY A 487 25.99 27.10 27.92
C GLY A 487 26.85 25.93 28.39
N ARG A 488 26.39 24.69 28.28
CA ARG A 488 27.13 23.50 28.73
C ARG A 488 28.11 23.06 27.66
N LYS A 489 29.34 22.76 28.05
CA LYS A 489 30.36 22.13 27.22
C LYS A 489 30.24 20.60 27.29
N PRO A 490 30.85 19.84 26.37
CA PRO A 490 30.83 18.37 26.43
C PRO A 490 31.28 17.82 27.82
N ILE A 491 32.24 18.45 28.46
CA ILE A 491 32.76 18.04 29.79
C ILE A 491 31.69 18.14 30.89
N ASP A 492 30.77 19.10 30.80
CA ASP A 492 29.70 19.33 31.76
C ASP A 492 28.63 18.25 31.72
N LEU A 493 28.55 17.52 30.60
CA LEU A 493 27.61 16.43 30.39
C LEU A 493 28.17 15.05 30.77
N VAL A 494 29.43 14.95 31.11
CA VAL A 494 30.08 13.68 31.48
C VAL A 494 29.44 13.11 32.75
N GLY A 495 28.78 11.97 32.62
CA GLY A 495 28.06 11.29 33.69
C GLY A 495 26.61 11.75 33.90
N ALA A 496 26.15 12.78 33.20
CA ALA A 496 24.75 13.25 33.29
C ALA A 496 23.73 12.27 32.68
N GLY A 497 24.18 11.37 31.79
CA GLY A 497 23.35 10.34 31.18
C GLY A 497 23.16 9.06 31.99
N THR A 498 23.86 8.91 33.10
CA THR A 498 23.63 7.82 34.04
C THR A 498 22.47 8.18 34.95
N GLY A 499 21.25 8.25 34.38
CA GLY A 499 20.03 8.49 35.15
C GLY A 499 19.95 7.57 36.34
N THR A 500 19.48 8.14 37.50
CA THR A 500 19.18 7.45 38.74
C THR A 500 18.79 6.00 38.53
N PRO A 501 19.35 5.05 39.27
CA PRO A 501 18.98 3.66 39.18
C PRO A 501 17.48 3.52 39.43
N VAL A 502 16.70 3.18 38.41
CA VAL A 502 15.37 2.66 38.68
C VAL A 502 15.57 1.37 39.45
N ALA A 503 15.29 1.41 40.74
CA ALA A 503 15.31 0.26 41.61
C ALA A 503 14.39 -0.81 40.99
N GLY A 504 14.98 -1.91 40.49
CA GLY A 504 14.16 -3.02 40.04
C GLY A 504 14.65 -3.92 38.92
N ARG A 505 15.89 -3.80 38.43
CA ARG A 505 16.54 -4.90 37.66
C ARG A 505 18.03 -4.90 37.90
N GLY A 506 18.52 -5.98 38.52
CA GLY A 506 19.90 -6.17 38.94
C GLY A 506 20.90 -5.96 37.80
N ARG A 507 21.55 -4.82 37.79
CA ARG A 507 22.83 -4.66 37.08
C ARG A 507 23.93 -5.28 37.97
N GLY A 508 24.69 -6.20 37.39
CA GLY A 508 25.81 -6.82 38.07
C GLY A 508 26.85 -5.75 38.52
N ARG A 509 27.53 -6.01 39.62
CA ARG A 509 28.56 -5.12 40.19
C ARG A 509 29.66 -4.71 39.18
N GLY A 510 29.86 -5.48 38.10
CA GLY A 510 30.82 -5.19 37.02
C GLY A 510 30.42 -4.01 36.12
N ASP A 511 29.13 -3.79 35.86
CA ASP A 511 28.66 -2.74 34.93
C ASP A 511 28.79 -1.32 35.53
N VAL A 512 28.71 -1.21 36.85
CA VAL A 512 28.87 0.08 37.56
C VAL A 512 30.35 0.53 37.59
N GLN A 513 31.28 -0.41 37.71
CA GLN A 513 32.71 -0.12 37.77
C GLN A 513 33.28 0.22 36.38
N ALA A 514 32.81 -0.43 35.33
CA ALA A 514 33.16 -0.10 33.95
C ALA A 514 32.64 1.29 33.55
N GLY A 515 31.45 1.68 34.01
CA GLY A 515 30.87 3.01 33.77
C GLY A 515 31.67 4.13 34.47
N ALA A 516 32.16 3.89 35.67
CA ALA A 516 32.95 4.86 36.42
C ALA A 516 34.35 5.10 35.81
N ALA A 517 35.01 4.04 35.33
CA ALA A 517 36.29 4.13 34.63
C ALA A 517 36.15 4.93 33.30
N SER A 518 35.08 4.70 32.55
CA SER A 518 34.77 5.43 31.31
C SER A 518 34.54 6.93 31.57
N VAL A 519 33.85 7.30 32.64
CA VAL A 519 33.62 8.71 33.04
C VAL A 519 34.91 9.43 33.36
N ALA A 520 35.81 8.81 34.11
CA ALA A 520 37.12 9.39 34.45
C ALA A 520 37.98 9.58 33.18
N GLU A 521 38.03 8.58 32.32
CA GLU A 521 38.75 8.64 31.05
C GLU A 521 38.25 9.78 30.13
N ILE A 522 36.92 9.92 29.98
CA ILE A 522 36.34 10.98 29.17
C ILE A 522 36.70 12.37 29.68
N ARG A 523 36.69 12.59 31.01
CA ARG A 523 37.12 13.87 31.61
C ARG A 523 38.56 14.19 31.26
N VAL A 524 39.49 13.26 31.42
CA VAL A 524 40.90 13.42 31.07
C VAL A 524 41.07 13.75 29.58
N LEU A 525 40.38 13.05 28.72
CA LEU A 525 40.44 13.31 27.27
C LEU A 525 39.97 14.73 26.91
N LEU A 526 38.87 15.18 27.48
CA LEU A 526 38.30 16.51 27.20
C LEU A 526 39.15 17.64 27.79
N GLU A 527 39.67 17.48 29.03
CA GLU A 527 40.57 18.43 29.68
C GLU A 527 41.88 18.58 28.90
N THR A 528 42.49 17.45 28.52
CA THR A 528 43.71 17.44 27.71
C THR A 528 43.49 18.11 26.33
N ALA A 529 42.38 17.87 25.71
CA ALA A 529 42.04 18.49 24.42
C ALA A 529 41.74 20.00 24.53
N ALA A 530 41.12 20.43 25.63
CA ALA A 530 40.87 21.84 25.92
C ALA A 530 42.15 22.62 26.24
N ALA A 531 43.13 21.98 26.86
CA ALA A 531 44.44 22.60 27.19
C ALA A 531 45.38 22.75 25.99
N ARG A 532 45.12 22.04 24.87
CA ARG A 532 45.92 22.09 23.63
C ARG A 532 45.49 23.19 22.66
N LYS A 533 44.35 23.81 22.86
CA LYS A 533 43.82 24.96 22.11
C LYS A 533 43.93 26.24 22.90
#